data_9e4ad0a8f9d9111a4452850935408dc4
#
_entry.id   9e4ad0a8f9d9111a4452850935408dc4
#
_cell.length_a   1.000
_cell.length_b   1.000
_cell.length_c   1.000
_cell.angle_alpha   90.00
_cell.angle_beta   90.00
_cell.angle_gamma   90.00
#
_symmetry.space_group_name_H-M   'P 1'
#
loop_
_entity.id
_entity.type
_entity.pdbx_description
1 polymer ?
#
loop_
_entity_poly.entity_id
_entity_poly.type
_entity_poly.pdbx_seq_one_letter_code
_entity_poly.pdbx_strand_id
1 'polypeptide(L)' 'MKAVELNKLSVEELNAKFKELKGELFNLRFQHAINQLDNPHKMVEVKKDIARVMTVLNQKNA' A
#
# COMPACT_ATOMS: atom_id res chain seq x y z
N MET A 1 -5.27 -2.56 6.12
CA MET A 1 -4.88 -3.99 6.12
C MET A 1 -4.25 -4.38 7.44
N LYS A 2 -4.58 -5.56 7.92
CA LYS A 2 -3.99 -6.06 9.16
C LYS A 2 -2.77 -6.92 8.85
N ALA A 3 -1.74 -6.83 9.71
CA ALA A 3 -0.52 -7.59 9.53
C ALA A 3 -0.77 -9.10 9.48
N VAL A 4 -1.75 -9.58 10.25
CA VAL A 4 -2.12 -11.00 10.27
C VAL A 4 -2.57 -11.47 8.89
N GLU A 5 -3.35 -10.66 8.19
CA GLU A 5 -3.81 -10.99 6.84
C GLU A 5 -2.65 -11.01 5.85
N LEU A 6 -1.73 -10.06 5.97
CA LEU A 6 -0.57 -9.97 5.09
C LEU A 6 0.37 -11.16 5.29
N ASN A 7 0.51 -11.65 6.52
CA ASN A 7 1.37 -12.78 6.82
C ASN A 7 0.90 -14.09 6.16
N LYS A 8 -0.38 -14.16 5.81
CA LYS A 8 -0.94 -15.34 5.14
C LYS A 8 -0.67 -15.37 3.64
N LEU A 9 -0.24 -14.25 3.07
CA LEU A 9 -0.01 -14.13 1.64
C LEU A 9 1.39 -14.63 1.28
N SER A 10 1.53 -15.15 0.06
CA SER A 10 2.83 -15.52 -0.47
C SER A 10 3.61 -14.27 -0.86
N VAL A 11 4.93 -14.44 -1.10
CA VAL A 11 5.77 -13.33 -1.56
C VAL A 11 5.23 -12.76 -2.88
N GLU A 12 4.79 -13.62 -3.79
CA GLU A 12 4.24 -13.18 -5.07
C GLU A 12 2.96 -12.37 -4.89
N GLU A 13 2.08 -12.82 -4.01
CA GLU A 13 0.85 -12.09 -3.70
C GLU A 13 1.15 -10.75 -3.05
N LEU A 14 2.13 -10.71 -2.15
CA LEU A 14 2.54 -9.47 -1.51
C LEU A 14 3.13 -8.48 -2.51
N ASN A 15 3.93 -8.96 -3.47
CA ASN A 15 4.48 -8.12 -4.52
C ASN A 15 3.38 -7.53 -5.40
N ALA A 16 2.37 -8.33 -5.75
CA ALA A 16 1.22 -7.86 -6.51
C ALA A 16 0.45 -6.80 -5.74
N LYS A 17 0.25 -7.02 -4.44
CA LYS A 17 -0.42 -6.06 -3.57
C LYS A 17 0.36 -4.77 -3.47
N PHE A 18 1.67 -4.87 -3.36
CA PHE A 18 2.57 -3.71 -3.29
C PHE A 18 2.44 -2.84 -4.55
N LYS A 19 2.46 -3.46 -5.72
CA LYS A 19 2.30 -2.73 -6.99
C LYS A 19 0.95 -2.06 -7.09
N GLU A 20 -0.10 -2.75 -6.68
CA GLU A 20 -1.45 -2.21 -6.67
C GLU A 20 -1.54 -0.97 -5.77
N LEU A 21 -1.00 -1.06 -4.57
CA LEU A 21 -1.01 0.04 -3.62
C LEU A 21 -0.19 1.22 -4.11
N LYS A 22 0.95 0.98 -4.76
CA LYS A 22 1.76 2.06 -5.33
C LYS A 22 1.00 2.80 -6.42
N GLY A 23 0.31 2.07 -7.28
CA GLY A 23 -0.52 2.68 -8.32
C GLY A 23 -1.64 3.52 -7.73
N GLU A 24 -2.28 3.02 -6.68
CA GLU A 24 -3.33 3.75 -5.98
C GLU A 24 -2.79 5.03 -5.34
N LEU A 25 -1.62 4.95 -4.71
CA LEU A 25 -0.99 6.12 -4.12
C LEU A 25 -0.65 7.17 -5.17
N PHE A 26 -0.15 6.72 -6.32
CA PHE A 26 0.15 7.61 -7.43
C PHE A 26 -1.10 8.37 -7.90
N ASN A 27 -2.20 7.66 -8.07
CA ASN A 27 -3.48 8.27 -8.44
C ASN A 27 -3.95 9.29 -7.40
N LEU A 28 -3.84 8.95 -6.12
CA LEU A 28 -4.24 9.85 -5.05
C LEU A 28 -3.39 11.11 -5.02
N ARG A 29 -2.09 10.97 -5.26
CA ARG A 29 -1.19 12.12 -5.34
C ARG A 29 -1.55 13.02 -6.52
N PHE A 30 -1.88 12.42 -7.65
CA PHE A 30 -2.30 13.16 -8.83
C PHE A 30 -3.58 13.95 -8.53
N GLN A 31 -4.58 13.30 -7.93
CA GLN A 31 -5.82 13.95 -7.56
C GLN A 31 -5.59 15.10 -6.59
N HIS A 32 -4.69 14.90 -5.64
CA HIS A 32 -4.34 15.95 -4.68
C HIS A 32 -3.69 17.15 -5.38
N ALA A 33 -2.81 16.89 -6.33
CA ALA A 33 -2.11 17.94 -7.07
C ALA A 33 -3.06 18.81 -7.90
N ILE A 34 -4.16 18.23 -8.38
CA ILE A 34 -5.16 18.99 -9.15
C ILE A 34 -6.37 19.39 -8.30
N ASN A 35 -6.24 19.30 -6.98
CA ASN A 35 -7.26 19.72 -6.00
C ASN A 35 -8.60 18.99 -6.14
N GLN A 36 -8.58 17.74 -6.61
CA GLN A 36 -9.79 16.92 -6.73
C GLN A 36 -9.90 15.83 -5.68
N LEU A 37 -8.98 15.82 -4.71
CA LEU A 37 -8.99 14.81 -3.65
C LEU A 37 -9.86 15.31 -2.49
N ASP A 38 -10.97 14.62 -2.26
CA ASP A 38 -11.91 14.99 -1.20
C ASP A 38 -11.43 14.58 0.19
N ASN A 39 -10.62 13.52 0.28
CA ASN A 39 -10.21 12.98 1.57
C ASN A 39 -8.71 12.66 1.59
N PRO A 40 -7.88 13.56 2.14
CA PRO A 40 -6.43 13.33 2.20
C PRO A 40 -6.02 12.17 3.11
N HIS A 41 -6.91 11.72 4.01
CA HIS A 41 -6.62 10.58 4.87
C HIS A 41 -6.38 9.30 4.08
N LYS A 42 -6.99 9.20 2.91
CA LYS A 42 -6.83 8.02 2.06
C LYS A 42 -5.38 7.84 1.63
N MET A 43 -4.68 8.94 1.35
CA MET A 43 -3.25 8.89 1.03
C MET A 43 -2.43 8.34 2.20
N VAL A 44 -2.76 8.77 3.41
CA VAL A 44 -2.07 8.31 4.61
C VAL A 44 -2.31 6.82 4.83
N GLU A 45 -3.55 6.36 4.65
CA GLU A 45 -3.89 4.95 4.79
C GLU A 45 -3.14 4.08 3.78
N VAL A 46 -3.10 4.51 2.53
CA VAL A 46 -2.39 3.76 1.49
C VAL A 46 -0.90 3.70 1.77
N LYS A 47 -0.30 4.80 2.23
CA LYS A 47 1.11 4.80 2.62
C LYS A 47 1.38 3.81 3.75
N LYS A 48 0.50 3.77 4.75
CA LYS A 48 0.64 2.82 5.86
C LYS A 48 0.52 1.39 5.38
N ASP A 49 -0.41 1.13 4.47
CA ASP A 49 -0.57 -0.20 3.90
C ASP A 49 0.67 -0.64 3.12
N ILE A 50 1.24 0.27 2.34
CA ILE A 50 2.48 0.01 1.61
C ILE A 50 3.61 -0.35 2.59
N ALA A 51 3.74 0.41 3.66
CA ALA A 51 4.76 0.17 4.67
C ALA A 51 4.58 -1.21 5.33
N ARG A 52 3.34 -1.59 5.61
CA ARG A 52 3.04 -2.91 6.19
C ARG A 52 3.40 -4.03 5.24
N VAL A 53 3.05 -3.90 3.96
CA VAL A 53 3.39 -4.89 2.95
C VAL A 53 4.90 -5.02 2.82
N MET A 54 5.62 -3.92 2.79
CA MET A 54 7.08 -3.94 2.73
C MET A 54 7.70 -4.64 3.94
N THR A 55 7.18 -4.36 5.13
CA THR A 55 7.66 -4.98 6.37
C THR A 55 7.49 -6.50 6.31
N VAL A 56 6.31 -6.95 5.89
CA VAL A 56 6.04 -8.39 5.79
C VAL A 56 6.92 -9.04 4.71
N LEU A 57 7.11 -8.37 3.57
CA LEU A 57 8.00 -8.85 2.52
C LEU A 57 9.43 -9.01 3.03
N ASN A 58 9.92 -8.03 3.77
CA ASN A 58 11.27 -8.11 4.34
C ASN A 58 11.41 -9.27 5.31
N GLN A 59 10.38 -9.52 6.12
CA GLN A 59 10.36 -10.63 7.04
C GLN A 59 10.39 -11.98 6.31
N LYS A 60 9.67 -12.10 5.21
CA LYS A 60 9.62 -13.34 4.44
C LYS A 60 10.89 -13.58 3.63
N ASN A 61 11.60 -12.51 3.26
CA ASN A 61 12.82 -12.59 2.49
C ASN A 61 14.08 -12.68 3.37
N ALA A 62 13.93 -12.53 4.66
CA ALA A 62 15.05 -12.58 5.60
C ALA A 62 15.52 -14.01 5.87
#